data_6347bebcd0cb2aba3526a75b5d91e8ad
#
_entry.id   6347bebcd0cb2aba3526a75b5d91e8ad
#
_cell.length_a   1.000
_cell.length_b   1.000
_cell.length_c   1.000
_cell.angle_alpha   90.00
_cell.angle_beta   90.00
_cell.angle_gamma   90.00
#
_symmetry.space_group_name_H-M   'P 1'
#
loop_
_entity.id
_entity.type
_entity.pdbx_description
1 polymer ?
#
loop_
_entity_poly.entity_id
_entity_poly.type
_entity_poly.pdbx_seq_one_letter_code
_entity_poly.pdbx_strand_id
1 'polypeptide(L)' 'MDSTTIIQVVAGVLFVVILIVLIQRRRTRVK' A
#
# COMPACT_ATOMS: atom_id res chain seq x y z
N MET A 1 -6.42 21.72 5.57
CA MET A 1 -6.12 20.31 5.71
C MET A 1 -5.76 19.99 7.14
N ASP A 2 -6.42 19.02 7.68
CA ASP A 2 -6.19 18.64 9.05
C ASP A 2 -5.12 17.56 9.15
N SER A 3 -4.50 17.50 10.32
CA SER A 3 -3.50 16.47 10.53
C SER A 3 -4.07 15.09 10.32
N THR A 4 -5.30 14.89 10.72
CA THR A 4 -5.95 13.60 10.56
C THR A 4 -6.04 13.21 9.09
N THR A 5 -6.36 14.17 8.23
CA THR A 5 -6.46 13.90 6.81
C THR A 5 -5.11 13.48 6.25
N ILE A 6 -4.06 14.17 6.65
CA ILE A 6 -2.72 13.85 6.16
C ILE A 6 -2.31 12.45 6.60
N ILE A 7 -2.55 12.15 7.86
CA ILE A 7 -2.21 10.82 8.39
C ILE A 7 -2.98 9.74 7.64
N GLN A 8 -4.25 10.00 7.38
CA GLN A 8 -5.08 9.02 6.69
C GLN A 8 -4.60 8.78 5.26
N VAL A 9 -4.24 9.84 4.57
CA VAL A 9 -3.74 9.71 3.21
C VAL A 9 -2.44 8.91 3.18
N VAL A 10 -1.53 9.24 4.07
CA VAL A 10 -0.25 8.55 4.14
C VAL A 10 -0.46 7.08 4.45
N ALA A 11 -1.31 6.79 5.41
CA ALA A 11 -1.59 5.40 5.77
C ALA A 11 -2.20 4.64 4.60
N GLY A 12 -3.11 5.27 3.88
CA GLY A 12 -3.74 4.65 2.72
C GLY A 12 -2.73 4.34 1.62
N VAL A 13 -1.85 5.29 1.34
CA VAL A 13 -0.84 5.10 0.30
C VAL A 13 0.09 3.94 0.68
N LEU A 14 0.55 3.93 1.91
CA LEU A 14 1.43 2.87 2.36
C LEU A 14 0.74 1.51 2.27
N PHE A 15 -0.51 1.46 2.68
CA PHE A 15 -1.25 0.21 2.64
C PHE A 15 -1.37 -0.31 1.21
N VAL A 16 -1.69 0.57 0.28
CA VAL A 16 -1.83 0.19 -1.11
C VAL A 16 -0.50 -0.31 -1.67
N VAL A 17 0.58 0.38 -1.35
CA VAL A 17 1.90 -0.03 -1.82
C VAL A 17 2.25 -1.43 -1.32
N ILE A 18 1.98 -1.68 -0.05
CA ILE A 18 2.27 -2.99 0.53
C ILE A 18 1.46 -4.08 -0.18
N LEU A 19 0.19 -3.80 -0.44
CA LEU A 19 -0.66 -4.77 -1.12
C LEU A 19 -0.13 -5.07 -2.52
N ILE A 20 0.26 -4.04 -3.24
CA ILE A 20 0.79 -4.23 -4.59
C ILE A 20 2.04 -5.09 -4.55
N VAL A 21 2.94 -4.78 -3.63
CA VAL A 21 4.18 -5.54 -3.52
C VAL A 21 3.89 -7.00 -3.21
N LEU A 22 2.97 -7.25 -2.29
CA LEU A 22 2.62 -8.62 -1.93
C LEU A 22 2.05 -9.38 -3.12
N ILE A 23 1.18 -8.73 -3.88
CA ILE A 23 0.57 -9.36 -5.03
C ILE A 23 1.63 -9.70 -6.07
N GLN A 24 2.53 -8.76 -6.34
CA GLN A 24 3.57 -8.99 -7.34
C GLN A 24 4.50 -10.13 -6.93
N ARG A 25 4.84 -10.20 -5.67
CA ARG A 25 5.72 -11.26 -5.19
C ARG A 25 5.07 -12.62 -5.38
N ARG A 26 3.77 -12.69 -5.15
CA ARG A 26 3.07 -13.96 -5.32
C ARG A 26 3.06 -14.37 -6.78
N ARG A 27 2.87 -13.41 -7.66
CA ARG A 27 2.84 -13.72 -9.10
C ARG A 27 4.20 -14.20 -9.58
N THR A 28 5.24 -13.63 -9.05
CA THR A 28 6.59 -14.01 -9.46
C THR A 28 6.85 -15.47 -9.15
N ARG A 29 6.31 -15.96 -8.06
CA ARG A 29 6.57 -17.34 -7.68
C ARG A 29 5.83 -18.32 -8.55
N VAL A 30 4.74 -17.91 -9.07
CA VAL A 30 3.95 -18.84 -9.84
C VAL A 30 4.72 -19.46 -10.96
N LYS A 31 5.40 -19.09 -11.44
CA LYS A 31 6.04 -19.64 -12.51
C LYS A 31 6.40 -20.51 -12.66
#